data_f483196a0691a5f4edbdd7f1f103b427
#
_entry.id   f483196a0691a5f4edbdd7f1f103b427
#
_cell.length_a   1.000
_cell.length_b   1.000
_cell.length_c   1.000
_cell.angle_alpha   90.00
_cell.angle_beta   90.00
_cell.angle_gamma   90.00
#
_symmetry.space_group_name_H-M   'P 1'
#
loop_
_entity.id
_entity.type
_entity.pdbx_description
1 polymer ?
#
loop_
_entity_poly.entity_id
_entity_poly.type
_entity_poly.pdbx_seq_one_letter_code
_entity_poly.pdbx_strand_id
1 'polypeptide(L)'
;MAALSEPLPAVDPTSWCAALDEAKGRLAGLAVRRGGAARFRVTDHEVRTALAATAAEPDDADPFAWTARTARRSIGVAAVRLLAAGTARSPLEAVRSRLAESSRWVRDGSSSASQLDRWVDGLSPAGRAAVGAEAVTWATRLWCALDWAGFMPAPVVGRDHWWDSPHSALLALRGRADVRSANAHLVVLSGPRRGSVRAELALVTLVEALRLRGDGVPGRVVGWWPDSGHLVRVEPEPAAVTLGAEAVELALGSAGTPLRTAA
;
A
#
# COMPACT_ATOMS: atom_id res chain seq x y z
N MET A 1 21.12 0.58 -7.50
CA MET A 1 19.74 1.13 -7.47
C MET A 1 18.79 0.02 -7.87
N ALA A 2 17.65 -0.12 -7.17
CA ALA A 2 16.66 -1.11 -7.55
C ALA A 2 15.85 -0.59 -8.73
N ALA A 3 15.90 -1.27 -9.87
CA ALA A 3 15.15 -0.91 -11.04
C ALA A 3 13.69 -1.35 -10.85
N LEU A 4 12.74 -0.42 -10.87
CA LEU A 4 11.31 -0.71 -10.93
C LEU A 4 10.92 -1.25 -12.31
N SER A 5 11.74 -0.95 -13.32
CA SER A 5 11.57 -1.33 -14.72
C SER A 5 12.23 -2.65 -15.10
N GLU A 6 12.95 -3.30 -14.16
CA GLU A 6 13.55 -4.62 -14.45
C GLU A 6 12.48 -5.62 -14.92
N PRO A 7 12.77 -6.45 -15.92
CA PRO A 7 11.84 -7.48 -16.36
C PRO A 7 11.38 -8.36 -15.19
N LEU A 8 10.12 -8.76 -15.21
CA LEU A 8 9.62 -9.73 -14.24
C LEU A 8 10.25 -11.10 -14.49
N PRO A 9 10.47 -11.90 -13.45
CA PRO A 9 10.90 -13.28 -13.63
C PRO A 9 9.88 -14.05 -14.47
N ALA A 10 10.36 -15.02 -15.24
CA ALA A 10 9.46 -15.93 -15.92
C ALA A 10 8.76 -16.80 -14.88
N VAL A 11 7.45 -16.76 -14.86
CA VAL A 11 6.62 -17.52 -13.93
C VAL A 11 5.97 -18.66 -14.73
N ASP A 12 6.09 -19.90 -14.24
CA ASP A 12 5.35 -21.01 -14.82
C ASP A 12 3.84 -20.83 -14.60
N PRO A 13 3.03 -20.69 -15.67
CA PRO A 13 1.60 -20.46 -15.55
C PRO A 13 0.87 -21.55 -14.76
N THR A 14 1.31 -22.79 -14.85
CA THR A 14 0.65 -23.93 -14.18
C THR A 14 0.81 -23.83 -12.67
N SER A 15 2.03 -23.63 -12.19
CA SER A 15 2.31 -23.47 -10.76
C SER A 15 1.71 -22.18 -10.19
N TRP A 16 1.66 -21.11 -10.98
CA TRP A 16 1.00 -19.87 -10.60
C TRP A 16 -0.50 -20.06 -10.39
N CYS A 17 -1.20 -20.65 -11.36
CA CYS A 17 -2.63 -20.91 -11.25
C CYS A 17 -2.95 -21.86 -10.09
N ALA A 18 -2.15 -22.91 -9.90
CA ALA A 18 -2.34 -23.84 -8.78
C ALA A 18 -2.22 -23.14 -7.41
N ALA A 19 -1.20 -22.30 -7.21
CA ALA A 19 -1.03 -21.54 -5.98
C ALA A 19 -2.19 -20.54 -5.74
N LEU A 20 -2.66 -19.89 -6.81
CA LEU A 20 -3.78 -18.96 -6.72
C LEU A 20 -5.09 -19.65 -6.37
N ASP A 21 -5.35 -20.83 -6.95
CA ASP A 21 -6.56 -21.60 -6.65
C ASP A 21 -6.51 -22.19 -5.25
N GLU A 22 -5.35 -22.65 -4.79
CA GLU A 22 -5.16 -23.04 -3.39
C GLU A 22 -5.44 -21.87 -2.44
N ALA A 23 -4.87 -20.68 -2.70
CA ALA A 23 -5.12 -19.50 -1.89
C ALA A 23 -6.62 -19.14 -1.85
N LYS A 24 -7.32 -19.16 -2.99
CA LYS A 24 -8.78 -18.95 -3.04
C LYS A 24 -9.53 -19.98 -2.19
N GLY A 25 -9.16 -21.25 -2.28
CA GLY A 25 -9.77 -22.34 -1.48
C GLY A 25 -9.56 -22.11 0.03
N ARG A 26 -8.35 -21.76 0.45
CA ARG A 26 -8.02 -21.41 1.84
C ARG A 26 -8.84 -20.23 2.34
N LEU A 27 -8.90 -19.13 1.59
CA LEU A 27 -9.67 -17.93 1.94
C LEU A 27 -11.18 -18.20 2.02
N ALA A 28 -11.72 -19.00 1.10
CA ALA A 28 -13.13 -19.42 1.15
C ALA A 28 -13.42 -20.26 2.39
N GLY A 29 -12.55 -21.21 2.72
CA GLY A 29 -12.65 -22.02 3.92
C GLY A 29 -12.60 -21.20 5.22
N LEU A 30 -11.81 -20.14 5.27
CA LEU A 30 -11.75 -19.23 6.42
C LEU A 30 -13.07 -18.48 6.63
N ALA A 31 -13.64 -17.96 5.55
CA ALA A 31 -14.92 -17.25 5.60
C ALA A 31 -16.05 -18.14 6.13
N VAL A 32 -16.07 -19.41 5.73
CA VAL A 32 -17.05 -20.40 6.18
C VAL A 32 -16.85 -20.76 7.67
N ARG A 33 -15.62 -21.04 8.10
CA ARG A 33 -15.32 -21.44 9.48
C ARG A 33 -15.67 -20.39 10.53
N ARG A 34 -15.62 -19.12 10.17
CA ARG A 34 -15.95 -18.04 11.10
C ARG A 34 -17.45 -17.79 11.30
N GLY A 35 -18.31 -18.41 10.52
CA GLY A 35 -19.76 -18.49 10.69
C GLY A 35 -20.38 -17.20 11.25
N GLY A 36 -20.76 -16.24 10.39
CA GLY A 36 -21.40 -15.03 10.86
C GLY A 36 -21.93 -14.18 9.70
N ALA A 37 -22.91 -13.32 9.97
CA ALA A 37 -23.45 -12.38 8.99
C ALA A 37 -22.53 -11.15 8.76
N ALA A 38 -21.46 -11.00 9.53
CA ALA A 38 -20.60 -9.82 9.48
C ALA A 38 -19.49 -9.98 8.43
N ARG A 39 -19.32 -8.94 7.62
CA ARG A 39 -18.23 -8.85 6.62
C ARG A 39 -16.88 -8.63 7.31
N PHE A 40 -15.94 -9.50 7.05
CA PHE A 40 -14.57 -9.37 7.52
C PHE A 40 -13.74 -8.56 6.51
N ARG A 41 -13.01 -7.60 7.02
CA ARG A 41 -12.04 -6.82 6.24
C ARG A 41 -10.66 -7.10 6.80
N VAL A 42 -9.75 -7.50 5.93
CA VAL A 42 -8.32 -7.68 6.29
C VAL A 42 -7.51 -6.70 5.47
N THR A 43 -6.81 -5.83 6.16
CA THR A 43 -5.97 -4.79 5.56
C THR A 43 -4.49 -5.05 5.88
N ASP A 44 -3.63 -4.29 5.25
CA ASP A 44 -2.19 -4.24 5.58
C ASP A 44 -1.92 -3.94 7.07
N HIS A 45 -2.82 -3.22 7.73
CA HIS A 45 -2.70 -2.93 9.17
C HIS A 45 -2.98 -4.17 10.03
N GLU A 46 -4.11 -4.87 9.82
CA GLU A 46 -4.45 -6.08 10.56
C GLU A 46 -3.40 -7.17 10.37
N VAL A 47 -2.90 -7.35 9.15
CA VAL A 47 -1.83 -8.31 8.86
C VAL A 47 -0.55 -7.93 9.60
N ARG A 48 -0.14 -6.68 9.56
CA ARG A 48 1.05 -6.20 10.27
C ARG A 48 0.93 -6.40 11.77
N THR A 49 -0.21 -6.04 12.36
CA THR A 49 -0.46 -6.20 13.80
C THR A 49 -0.40 -7.68 14.21
N ALA A 50 -1.00 -8.57 13.43
CA ALA A 50 -0.95 -10.01 13.71
C ALA A 50 0.48 -10.58 13.60
N LEU A 51 1.23 -10.17 12.58
CA LEU A 51 2.63 -10.57 12.40
C LEU A 51 3.52 -10.04 13.53
N ALA A 52 3.32 -8.78 13.96
CA ALA A 52 4.06 -8.19 15.08
C ALA A 52 3.76 -8.91 16.39
N ALA A 53 2.50 -9.25 16.67
CA ALA A 53 2.13 -10.02 17.86
C ALA A 53 2.78 -11.40 17.90
N THR A 54 2.91 -12.07 16.74
CA THR A 54 3.58 -13.37 16.64
C THR A 54 5.09 -13.27 16.85
N ALA A 55 5.70 -12.18 16.38
CA ALA A 55 7.14 -11.95 16.49
C ALA A 55 7.55 -11.28 17.82
N ALA A 56 6.59 -10.98 18.72
CA ALA A 56 6.79 -10.16 19.92
C ALA A 56 7.43 -8.79 19.62
N GLU A 57 7.16 -8.24 18.43
CA GLU A 57 7.61 -6.90 18.02
C GLU A 57 6.71 -5.85 18.71
N PRO A 58 7.27 -4.70 19.15
CA PRO A 58 6.47 -3.65 19.77
C PRO A 58 5.48 -3.05 18.74
N ASP A 59 4.22 -2.95 19.14
CA ASP A 59 3.20 -2.25 18.36
C ASP A 59 3.26 -0.75 18.70
N ASP A 60 3.75 0.06 17.76
CA ASP A 60 3.77 1.54 17.87
C ASP A 60 2.36 2.10 17.60
N ALA A 61 1.45 1.85 18.51
CA ALA A 61 0.04 2.26 18.40
C ALA A 61 -0.22 3.67 18.98
N ASP A 62 0.63 4.65 18.66
CA ASP A 62 0.30 6.04 18.97
C ASP A 62 -0.89 6.51 18.12
N PRO A 63 -1.85 7.25 18.71
CA PRO A 63 -2.98 7.79 17.98
C PRO A 63 -2.50 8.67 16.81
N PHE A 64 -3.00 8.37 15.61
CA PHE A 64 -2.59 9.07 14.40
C PHE A 64 -2.94 10.56 14.46
N ALA A 65 -1.92 11.40 14.34
CA ALA A 65 -2.07 12.85 14.21
C ALA A 65 -1.36 13.37 12.96
N TRP A 66 -1.95 14.37 12.31
CA TRP A 66 -1.29 15.08 11.23
C TRP A 66 -0.19 16.00 11.80
N THR A 67 1.02 15.74 11.35
CA THR A 67 2.22 16.55 11.61
C THR A 67 2.96 16.76 10.28
N ALA A 68 3.94 17.64 10.24
CA ALA A 68 4.79 17.76 9.04
C ALA A 68 5.42 16.41 8.65
N ARG A 69 5.83 15.62 9.64
CA ARG A 69 6.43 14.29 9.44
C ARG A 69 5.45 13.26 8.88
N THR A 70 4.21 13.20 9.38
CA THR A 70 3.20 12.24 8.88
C THR A 70 2.64 12.68 7.53
N ALA A 71 2.46 13.98 7.31
CA ALA A 71 1.97 14.54 6.05
C ALA A 71 2.97 14.39 4.90
N ARG A 72 4.30 14.51 5.16
CA ARG A 72 5.35 14.41 4.13
C ARG A 72 5.27 13.12 3.30
N ARG A 73 4.85 11.99 3.91
CA ARG A 73 4.68 10.72 3.20
C ARG A 73 3.59 10.85 2.13
N SER A 74 2.39 11.27 2.51
CA SER A 74 1.26 11.33 1.59
C SER A 74 1.48 12.38 0.49
N ILE A 75 2.02 13.53 0.84
CA ILE A 75 2.35 14.60 -0.12
C ILE A 75 3.51 14.16 -1.01
N GLY A 76 4.57 13.57 -0.45
CA GLY A 76 5.72 13.11 -1.20
C GLY A 76 5.42 11.96 -2.16
N VAL A 77 4.59 10.99 -1.76
CA VAL A 77 4.11 9.93 -2.67
C VAL A 77 3.30 10.52 -3.83
N ALA A 78 2.41 11.47 -3.55
CA ALA A 78 1.66 12.16 -4.61
C ALA A 78 2.60 12.93 -5.56
N ALA A 79 3.62 13.62 -5.01
CA ALA A 79 4.62 14.31 -5.80
C ALA A 79 5.42 13.37 -6.71
N VAL A 80 5.85 12.20 -6.19
CA VAL A 80 6.57 11.21 -6.99
C VAL A 80 5.69 10.63 -8.11
N ARG A 81 4.39 10.47 -7.88
CA ARG A 81 3.45 10.08 -8.95
C ARG A 81 3.40 11.12 -10.07
N LEU A 82 3.38 12.41 -9.74
CA LEU A 82 3.40 13.50 -10.73
C LEU A 82 4.72 13.51 -11.52
N LEU A 83 5.86 13.26 -10.85
CA LEU A 83 7.16 13.14 -11.50
C LEU A 83 7.20 11.95 -12.46
N ALA A 84 6.79 10.77 -12.00
CA ALA A 84 6.78 9.56 -12.81
C ALA A 84 5.81 9.65 -14.00
N ALA A 85 4.72 10.39 -13.87
CA ALA A 85 3.79 10.70 -14.95
C ALA A 85 4.29 11.80 -15.92
N GLY A 86 5.45 12.41 -15.65
CA GLY A 86 5.98 13.51 -16.45
C GLY A 86 5.19 14.81 -16.35
N THR A 87 4.26 14.93 -15.40
CA THR A 87 3.42 16.13 -15.18
C THR A 87 4.12 17.20 -14.34
N ALA A 88 5.22 16.85 -13.69
CA ALA A 88 6.10 17.78 -12.99
C ALA A 88 7.56 17.47 -13.35
N ARG A 89 8.40 18.52 -13.36
CA ARG A 89 9.82 18.43 -13.76
C ARG A 89 10.78 18.29 -12.57
N SER A 90 10.31 18.59 -11.36
CA SER A 90 11.12 18.52 -10.17
C SER A 90 10.27 18.17 -8.94
N PRO A 91 10.89 17.58 -7.86
CA PRO A 91 10.19 17.35 -6.61
C PRO A 91 9.56 18.61 -6.01
N LEU A 92 10.22 19.76 -6.13
CA LEU A 92 9.70 21.04 -5.67
C LEU A 92 8.43 21.45 -6.41
N GLU A 93 8.44 21.36 -7.74
CA GLU A 93 7.26 21.65 -8.56
C GLU A 93 6.11 20.70 -8.24
N ALA A 94 6.38 19.41 -8.15
CA ALA A 94 5.38 18.40 -7.84
C ALA A 94 4.73 18.60 -6.46
N VAL A 95 5.52 18.91 -5.44
CA VAL A 95 5.02 19.22 -4.09
C VAL A 95 4.19 20.50 -4.09
N ARG A 96 4.65 21.57 -4.75
CA ARG A 96 3.89 22.83 -4.89
C ARG A 96 2.54 22.57 -5.57
N SER A 97 2.52 21.84 -6.66
CA SER A 97 1.30 21.47 -7.38
C SER A 97 0.34 20.72 -6.47
N ARG A 98 0.82 19.73 -5.71
CA ARG A 98 -0.01 18.95 -4.78
C ARG A 98 -0.59 19.81 -3.64
N LEU A 99 0.19 20.72 -3.07
CA LEU A 99 -0.27 21.63 -2.02
C LEU A 99 -1.29 22.64 -2.55
N ALA A 100 -1.09 23.16 -3.76
CA ALA A 100 -2.05 24.07 -4.42
C ALA A 100 -3.38 23.34 -4.73
N GLU A 101 -3.31 22.06 -5.12
CA GLU A 101 -4.47 21.22 -5.36
C GLU A 101 -5.28 20.99 -4.07
N SER A 102 -4.62 20.71 -2.94
CA SER A 102 -5.28 20.61 -1.62
C SER A 102 -6.12 21.83 -1.31
N SER A 103 -5.53 23.03 -1.46
CA SER A 103 -6.24 24.29 -1.19
C SER A 103 -7.39 24.55 -2.14
N ARG A 104 -7.28 24.11 -3.41
CA ARG A 104 -8.36 24.22 -4.38
C ARG A 104 -9.52 23.30 -4.00
N TRP A 105 -9.27 22.03 -3.72
CA TRP A 105 -10.30 21.06 -3.34
C TRP A 105 -11.08 21.47 -2.09
N VAL A 106 -10.39 22.03 -1.08
CA VAL A 106 -11.04 22.53 0.14
C VAL A 106 -11.90 23.74 -0.17
N ARG A 107 -11.38 24.71 -0.92
CA ARG A 107 -12.10 25.95 -1.30
C ARG A 107 -13.34 25.66 -2.13
N ASP A 108 -13.23 24.74 -3.08
CA ASP A 108 -14.32 24.38 -3.98
C ASP A 108 -15.34 23.44 -3.32
N GLY A 109 -15.17 23.11 -2.02
CA GLY A 109 -16.06 22.20 -1.29
C GLY A 109 -16.09 20.79 -1.85
N SER A 110 -15.00 20.37 -2.52
CA SER A 110 -14.94 19.08 -3.18
C SER A 110 -15.11 17.92 -2.20
N SER A 111 -15.98 16.97 -2.51
CA SER A 111 -16.10 15.71 -1.77
C SER A 111 -14.82 14.86 -1.80
N SER A 112 -13.91 15.18 -2.73
CA SER A 112 -12.58 14.55 -2.83
C SER A 112 -11.56 15.11 -1.83
N ALA A 113 -11.84 16.23 -1.16
CA ALA A 113 -10.97 16.81 -0.15
C ALA A 113 -10.82 15.88 1.05
N SER A 114 -9.63 15.32 1.24
CA SER A 114 -9.30 14.43 2.35
C SER A 114 -9.11 15.20 3.67
N GLN A 115 -8.99 14.47 4.79
CA GLN A 115 -8.59 15.07 6.06
C GLN A 115 -7.21 15.76 5.97
N LEU A 116 -6.27 15.18 5.24
CA LEU A 116 -4.97 15.80 4.97
C LEU A 116 -5.13 17.15 4.26
N ASP A 117 -5.99 17.23 3.23
CA ASP A 117 -6.17 18.47 2.47
C ASP A 117 -6.72 19.59 3.34
N ARG A 118 -7.72 19.29 4.20
CA ARG A 118 -8.28 20.24 5.15
C ARG A 118 -7.24 20.68 6.19
N TRP A 119 -6.45 19.73 6.70
CA TRP A 119 -5.38 20.04 7.65
C TRP A 119 -4.32 20.95 7.01
N VAL A 120 -3.86 20.65 5.79
CA VAL A 120 -2.88 21.47 5.05
C VAL A 120 -3.44 22.89 4.78
N ASP A 121 -4.71 22.99 4.41
CA ASP A 121 -5.34 24.28 4.13
C ASP A 121 -5.47 25.14 5.38
N GLY A 122 -5.71 24.53 6.54
CA GLY A 122 -5.75 25.22 7.84
C GLY A 122 -4.40 25.67 8.42
N LEU A 123 -3.27 25.29 7.78
CA LEU A 123 -1.95 25.69 8.25
C LEU A 123 -1.65 27.18 7.98
N SER A 124 -0.90 27.81 8.88
CA SER A 124 -0.28 29.10 8.62
C SER A 124 0.66 29.03 7.40
N PRO A 125 0.98 30.17 6.75
CA PRO A 125 1.96 30.18 5.65
C PRO A 125 3.31 29.56 6.04
N ALA A 126 3.80 29.81 7.25
CA ALA A 126 5.03 29.21 7.77
C ALA A 126 4.89 27.69 7.97
N GLY A 127 3.78 27.22 8.54
CA GLY A 127 3.49 25.81 8.71
C GLY A 127 3.40 25.08 7.36
N ARG A 128 2.75 25.67 6.37
CA ARG A 128 2.66 25.13 5.02
C ARG A 128 4.02 25.07 4.34
N ALA A 129 4.87 26.06 4.52
CA ALA A 129 6.25 26.08 4.01
C ALA A 129 7.08 24.96 4.66
N ALA A 130 6.96 24.72 5.97
CA ALA A 130 7.65 23.66 6.67
C ALA A 130 7.21 22.27 6.16
N VAL A 131 5.91 22.03 6.02
CA VAL A 131 5.38 20.78 5.44
C VAL A 131 5.88 20.60 4.01
N GLY A 132 5.90 21.68 3.22
CA GLY A 132 6.42 21.64 1.85
C GLY A 132 7.89 21.25 1.79
N ALA A 133 8.73 21.82 2.64
CA ALA A 133 10.17 21.52 2.70
C ALA A 133 10.43 20.05 3.08
N GLU A 134 9.72 19.55 4.10
CA GLU A 134 9.78 18.13 4.49
C GLU A 134 9.33 17.20 3.35
N ALA A 135 8.24 17.54 2.69
CA ALA A 135 7.72 16.73 1.58
C ALA A 135 8.67 16.75 0.36
N VAL A 136 9.30 17.89 0.04
CA VAL A 136 10.30 17.99 -1.04
C VAL A 136 11.51 17.11 -0.73
N THR A 137 12.06 17.21 0.49
CA THR A 137 13.19 16.39 0.93
C THR A 137 12.87 14.91 0.80
N TRP A 138 11.69 14.53 1.26
CA TRP A 138 11.23 13.15 1.22
C TRP A 138 10.99 12.64 -0.22
N ALA A 139 10.30 13.42 -1.05
CA ALA A 139 10.06 13.09 -2.44
C ALA A 139 11.37 12.97 -3.24
N THR A 140 12.34 13.85 -2.97
CA THR A 140 13.67 13.80 -3.59
C THR A 140 14.40 12.51 -3.23
N ARG A 141 14.39 12.11 -1.95
CA ARG A 141 14.99 10.85 -1.52
C ARG A 141 14.36 9.65 -2.22
N LEU A 142 13.01 9.60 -2.28
CA LEU A 142 12.31 8.52 -2.96
C LEU A 142 12.61 8.51 -4.46
N TRP A 143 12.60 9.68 -5.10
CA TRP A 143 12.88 9.81 -6.52
C TRP A 143 14.30 9.34 -6.87
N CYS A 144 15.29 9.70 -6.06
CA CYS A 144 16.68 9.31 -6.26
C CYS A 144 17.00 7.87 -5.82
N ALA A 145 16.16 7.26 -4.97
CA ALA A 145 16.43 5.90 -4.46
C ALA A 145 16.10 4.79 -5.46
N LEU A 146 15.25 5.07 -6.44
CA LEU A 146 14.73 4.09 -7.39
C LEU A 146 14.98 4.54 -8.83
N ASP A 147 15.13 3.58 -9.72
CA ASP A 147 15.11 3.83 -11.15
C ASP A 147 13.66 3.87 -11.64
N TRP A 148 13.24 5.05 -12.07
CA TRP A 148 11.89 5.31 -12.58
C TRP A 148 11.79 5.22 -14.11
N ALA A 149 12.88 4.88 -14.80
CA ALA A 149 12.87 4.73 -16.26
C ALA A 149 11.86 3.65 -16.68
N GLY A 150 10.96 4.00 -17.58
CA GLY A 150 9.91 3.08 -18.03
C GLY A 150 8.81 2.79 -17.00
N PHE A 151 8.86 3.42 -15.82
CA PHE A 151 7.80 3.29 -14.82
C PHE A 151 6.64 4.23 -15.16
N MET A 152 5.58 3.67 -15.71
CA MET A 152 4.34 4.39 -15.99
C MET A 152 3.36 4.18 -14.84
N PRO A 153 3.19 5.15 -13.94
CA PRO A 153 2.28 5.01 -12.81
C PRO A 153 0.84 4.94 -13.32
N ALA A 154 0.15 3.88 -12.95
CA ALA A 154 -1.28 3.79 -13.14
C ALA A 154 -1.99 4.74 -12.16
N PRO A 155 -3.10 5.37 -12.55
CA PRO A 155 -3.95 6.10 -11.62
C PRO A 155 -4.38 5.18 -10.49
N VAL A 156 -4.19 5.61 -9.24
CA VAL A 156 -4.60 4.83 -8.07
C VAL A 156 -5.98 5.30 -7.63
N VAL A 157 -7.00 4.51 -7.93
CA VAL A 157 -8.36 4.72 -7.44
C VAL A 157 -8.53 3.95 -6.12
N GLY A 158 -9.22 4.51 -5.14
CA GLY A 158 -9.34 3.91 -3.81
C GLY A 158 -9.87 2.46 -3.79
N ARG A 159 -10.67 2.07 -4.79
CA ARG A 159 -11.14 0.70 -4.97
C ARG A 159 -10.07 -0.26 -5.50
N ASP A 160 -9.00 0.23 -6.09
CA ASP A 160 -7.96 -0.60 -6.71
C ASP A 160 -7.10 -1.36 -5.71
N HIS A 161 -7.24 -1.07 -4.43
CA HIS A 161 -6.55 -1.77 -3.35
C HIS A 161 -7.38 -2.89 -2.72
N TRP A 162 -8.64 -3.06 -3.13
CA TRP A 162 -9.56 -4.02 -2.53
C TRP A 162 -9.86 -5.18 -3.47
N TRP A 163 -9.89 -6.36 -2.90
CA TRP A 163 -10.48 -7.55 -3.50
C TRP A 163 -11.61 -8.05 -2.60
N ASP A 164 -12.76 -8.27 -3.18
CA ASP A 164 -13.93 -8.86 -2.53
C ASP A 164 -14.07 -10.30 -2.97
N SER A 165 -14.24 -11.22 -2.02
CA SER A 165 -14.41 -12.64 -2.35
C SER A 165 -15.69 -12.85 -3.17
N PRO A 166 -15.60 -13.46 -4.37
CA PRO A 166 -16.78 -13.75 -5.18
C PRO A 166 -17.66 -14.85 -4.59
N HIS A 167 -17.09 -15.72 -3.74
CA HIS A 167 -17.77 -16.86 -3.13
C HIS A 167 -18.32 -16.57 -1.74
N SER A 168 -17.94 -15.46 -1.15
CA SER A 168 -18.37 -15.06 0.18
C SER A 168 -18.38 -13.54 0.25
N ALA A 169 -19.56 -12.95 0.34
CA ALA A 169 -19.70 -11.53 0.64
C ALA A 169 -19.06 -11.14 1.99
N LEU A 170 -18.51 -12.12 2.72
CA LEU A 170 -18.01 -11.99 4.07
C LEU A 170 -16.54 -11.58 4.14
N LEU A 171 -15.73 -11.78 3.10
CA LEU A 171 -14.29 -11.47 3.13
C LEU A 171 -13.91 -10.43 2.08
N ALA A 172 -13.28 -9.36 2.55
CA ALA A 172 -12.62 -8.37 1.72
C ALA A 172 -11.16 -8.20 2.16
N LEU A 173 -10.25 -8.21 1.19
CA LEU A 173 -8.81 -8.00 1.42
C LEU A 173 -8.39 -6.66 0.84
N ARG A 174 -7.46 -5.99 1.52
CA ARG A 174 -6.85 -4.76 1.06
C ARG A 174 -5.33 -4.90 1.05
N GLY A 175 -4.75 -4.78 -0.14
CA GLY A 175 -3.31 -4.66 -0.34
C GLY A 175 -2.98 -3.26 -0.87
N ARG A 176 -2.41 -2.39 -0.03
CA ARG A 176 -2.12 -1.01 -0.39
C ARG A 176 -0.74 -0.87 -0.99
N ALA A 177 -0.66 -0.45 -2.26
CA ALA A 177 0.55 0.11 -2.85
C ALA A 177 0.45 1.64 -2.90
N ASP A 178 1.56 2.33 -2.59
CA ASP A 178 1.62 3.79 -2.63
C ASP A 178 1.82 4.31 -4.07
N VAL A 179 2.52 3.57 -4.91
CA VAL A 179 2.62 3.84 -6.36
C VAL A 179 2.49 2.51 -7.10
N ARG A 180 1.75 2.49 -8.20
CA ARG A 180 1.47 1.29 -9.00
C ARG A 180 1.86 1.49 -10.45
N SER A 181 2.40 0.45 -11.05
CA SER A 181 2.56 0.30 -12.50
C SER A 181 2.26 -1.13 -12.91
N ALA A 182 2.29 -1.42 -14.20
CA ALA A 182 2.08 -2.76 -14.71
C ALA A 182 3.12 -3.76 -14.15
N ASN A 183 4.37 -3.35 -14.00
CA ASN A 183 5.49 -4.23 -13.66
C ASN A 183 5.92 -4.14 -12.18
N ALA A 184 5.50 -3.12 -11.45
CA ALA A 184 5.92 -2.93 -10.07
C ALA A 184 4.91 -2.15 -9.23
N HIS A 185 4.85 -2.47 -7.95
CA HIS A 185 4.07 -1.78 -6.93
C HIS A 185 5.00 -1.34 -5.81
N LEU A 186 5.04 -0.05 -5.52
CA LEU A 186 5.84 0.50 -4.43
C LEU A 186 4.99 0.64 -3.18
N VAL A 187 5.49 0.10 -2.07
CA VAL A 187 4.95 0.28 -0.72
C VAL A 187 5.98 1.04 0.10
N VAL A 188 5.60 2.21 0.58
CA VAL A 188 6.43 2.98 1.51
C VAL A 188 6.21 2.44 2.92
N LEU A 189 7.28 1.95 3.51
CA LEU A 189 7.26 1.34 4.83
C LEU A 189 7.54 2.38 5.92
N SER A 190 6.91 2.21 7.08
CA SER A 190 7.12 3.05 8.26
C SER A 190 7.59 2.19 9.44
N GLY A 191 8.15 2.85 10.46
CA GLY A 191 8.67 2.18 11.65
C GLY A 191 10.01 1.48 11.42
N PRO A 192 10.48 0.69 12.39
CA PRO A 192 11.72 -0.05 12.30
C PRO A 192 11.69 -1.14 11.23
N ARG A 193 12.86 -1.63 10.83
CA ARG A 193 12.94 -2.82 10.00
C ARG A 193 12.47 -4.03 10.79
N ARG A 194 11.72 -4.91 10.14
CA ARG A 194 11.12 -6.10 10.76
C ARG A 194 11.22 -7.31 9.84
N GLY A 195 11.32 -8.48 10.44
CA GLY A 195 11.43 -9.74 9.70
C GLY A 195 10.15 -10.10 8.94
N SER A 196 9.00 -9.67 9.47
CA SER A 196 7.66 -9.93 8.93
C SER A 196 7.35 -9.20 7.61
N VAL A 197 8.15 -8.22 7.20
CA VAL A 197 7.86 -7.33 6.06
C VAL A 197 7.58 -8.06 4.75
N ARG A 198 8.23 -9.21 4.51
CA ARG A 198 7.96 -9.99 3.28
C ARG A 198 6.53 -10.50 3.24
N ALA A 199 5.97 -10.94 4.38
CA ALA A 199 4.59 -11.38 4.48
C ALA A 199 3.60 -10.21 4.30
N GLU A 200 3.93 -9.02 4.83
CA GLU A 200 3.13 -7.81 4.61
C GLU A 200 3.09 -7.42 3.11
N LEU A 201 4.22 -7.49 2.42
CA LEU A 201 4.29 -7.20 0.99
C LEU A 201 3.63 -8.29 0.14
N ALA A 202 3.70 -9.55 0.58
CA ALA A 202 3.05 -10.68 -0.07
C ALA A 202 1.52 -10.56 -0.07
N LEU A 203 0.92 -9.90 0.94
CA LEU A 203 -0.50 -9.53 0.91
C LEU A 203 -0.83 -8.67 -0.32
N VAL A 204 0.04 -7.71 -0.68
CA VAL A 204 -0.18 -6.87 -1.87
C VAL A 204 -0.14 -7.74 -3.14
N THR A 205 0.84 -8.65 -3.24
CA THR A 205 0.94 -9.60 -4.35
C THR A 205 -0.32 -10.47 -4.46
N LEU A 206 -0.80 -11.02 -3.34
CA LEU A 206 -2.03 -11.81 -3.29
C LEU A 206 -3.25 -11.03 -3.77
N VAL A 207 -3.46 -9.82 -3.25
CA VAL A 207 -4.61 -8.98 -3.61
C VAL A 207 -4.59 -8.63 -5.10
N GLU A 208 -3.42 -8.30 -5.66
CA GLU A 208 -3.28 -8.02 -7.08
C GLU A 208 -3.54 -9.26 -7.94
N ALA A 209 -3.00 -10.42 -7.55
CA ALA A 209 -3.23 -11.69 -8.24
C ALA A 209 -4.71 -12.07 -8.27
N LEU A 210 -5.41 -11.92 -7.14
CA LEU A 210 -6.84 -12.19 -7.03
C LEU A 210 -7.68 -11.23 -7.90
N ARG A 211 -7.24 -9.97 -8.04
CA ARG A 211 -7.92 -8.96 -8.87
C ARG A 211 -7.77 -9.23 -10.36
N LEU A 212 -6.63 -9.73 -10.79
CA LEU A 212 -6.37 -10.10 -12.19
C LEU A 212 -7.17 -11.35 -12.64
N ARG A 213 -7.88 -12.02 -11.71
CA ARG A 213 -8.75 -13.17 -11.99
C ARG A 213 -8.08 -14.32 -12.77
N GLY A 214 -6.77 -14.43 -12.67
CA GLY A 214 -5.99 -15.44 -13.39
C GLY A 214 -5.51 -15.00 -14.78
N ASP A 215 -5.86 -13.79 -15.23
CA ASP A 215 -5.50 -13.30 -16.58
C ASP A 215 -4.07 -12.72 -16.65
N GLY A 216 -3.27 -12.87 -15.60
CA GLY A 216 -1.90 -12.39 -15.59
C GLY A 216 -1.18 -12.56 -14.26
N VAL A 217 0.12 -12.27 -14.32
CA VAL A 217 0.99 -12.22 -13.14
C VAL A 217 1.09 -10.75 -12.70
N PRO A 218 0.88 -10.42 -11.42
CA PRO A 218 0.99 -9.04 -10.94
C PRO A 218 2.44 -8.53 -11.04
N GLY A 219 2.61 -7.21 -10.95
CA GLY A 219 3.93 -6.61 -10.83
C GLY A 219 4.63 -7.02 -9.52
N ARG A 220 5.97 -6.94 -9.51
CA ARG A 220 6.75 -7.13 -8.27
C ARG A 220 6.34 -6.10 -7.22
N VAL A 221 6.41 -6.47 -5.95
CA VAL A 221 6.17 -5.54 -4.84
C VAL A 221 7.50 -5.11 -4.22
N VAL A 222 7.72 -3.80 -4.17
CA VAL A 222 8.93 -3.20 -3.60
C VAL A 222 8.56 -2.43 -2.35
N GLY A 223 9.04 -2.88 -1.21
CA GLY A 223 8.97 -2.15 0.06
C GLY A 223 10.19 -1.24 0.22
N TRP A 224 9.99 0.01 0.60
CA TRP A 224 11.05 0.98 0.81
C TRP A 224 10.91 1.71 2.14
N TRP A 225 11.99 1.72 2.93
CA TRP A 225 12.08 2.51 4.17
C TRP A 225 12.75 3.85 3.88
N PRO A 226 12.03 4.98 3.97
CA PRO A 226 12.57 6.31 3.67
C PRO A 226 13.74 6.74 4.53
N ASP A 227 13.71 6.39 5.81
CA ASP A 227 14.70 6.84 6.78
C ASP A 227 16.05 6.13 6.64
N SER A 228 16.05 4.90 6.13
CA SER A 228 17.28 4.10 5.94
C SER A 228 17.63 3.84 4.48
N GLY A 229 16.76 4.16 3.54
CA GLY A 229 16.93 3.82 2.12
C GLY A 229 16.87 2.32 1.83
N HIS A 230 16.52 1.49 2.82
CA HIS A 230 16.49 0.04 2.66
C HIS A 230 15.33 -0.39 1.77
N LEU A 231 15.59 -1.40 0.93
CA LEU A 231 14.62 -1.98 0.01
C LEU A 231 14.42 -3.47 0.29
N VAL A 232 13.19 -3.92 0.17
CA VAL A 232 12.83 -5.33 0.15
C VAL A 232 11.97 -5.58 -1.09
N ARG A 233 12.25 -6.67 -1.80
CA ARG A 233 11.48 -7.07 -2.97
C ARG A 233 10.74 -8.36 -2.71
N VAL A 234 9.53 -8.44 -3.23
CA VAL A 234 8.74 -9.65 -3.35
C VAL A 234 8.42 -9.81 -4.83
N GLU A 235 9.02 -10.83 -5.43
CA GLU A 235 8.74 -11.17 -6.81
C GLU A 235 7.37 -11.88 -6.91
N PRO A 236 6.66 -11.77 -8.06
CA PRO A 236 5.38 -12.41 -8.25
C PRO A 236 5.56 -13.91 -8.53
N GLU A 237 5.86 -14.65 -7.49
CA GLU A 237 6.07 -16.10 -7.51
C GLU A 237 4.94 -16.82 -6.77
N PRO A 238 4.68 -18.12 -7.05
CA PRO A 238 3.69 -18.92 -6.31
C PRO A 238 3.85 -18.84 -4.80
N ALA A 239 5.10 -18.88 -4.30
CA ALA A 239 5.41 -18.75 -2.88
C ALA A 239 4.94 -17.42 -2.27
N ALA A 240 4.95 -16.32 -3.03
CA ALA A 240 4.45 -15.03 -2.55
C ALA A 240 2.92 -15.04 -2.37
N VAL A 241 2.19 -15.72 -3.25
CA VAL A 241 0.73 -15.89 -3.12
C VAL A 241 0.40 -16.70 -1.88
N THR A 242 1.10 -17.81 -1.65
CA THR A 242 0.95 -18.65 -0.47
C THR A 242 1.25 -17.88 0.81
N LEU A 243 2.38 -17.17 0.86
CA LEU A 243 2.77 -16.35 2.02
C LEU A 243 1.75 -15.25 2.33
N GLY A 244 1.18 -14.62 1.29
CA GLY A 244 0.11 -13.64 1.45
C GLY A 244 -1.16 -14.25 2.03
N ALA A 245 -1.55 -15.46 1.61
CA ALA A 245 -2.70 -16.17 2.15
C ALA A 245 -2.49 -16.57 3.63
N GLU A 246 -1.30 -17.04 3.98
CA GLU A 246 -0.91 -17.35 5.36
C GLU A 246 -0.96 -16.12 6.27
N ALA A 247 -0.51 -14.97 5.78
CA ALA A 247 -0.58 -13.71 6.52
C ALA A 247 -2.04 -13.29 6.78
N VAL A 248 -2.95 -13.52 5.83
CA VAL A 248 -4.39 -13.29 6.02
C VAL A 248 -4.98 -14.26 7.05
N GLU A 249 -4.61 -15.55 6.98
CA GLU A 249 -5.05 -16.56 7.96
C GLU A 249 -4.64 -16.18 9.38
N LEU A 250 -3.39 -15.75 9.55
CA LEU A 250 -2.88 -15.30 10.83
C LEU A 250 -3.65 -14.09 11.35
N ALA A 251 -3.88 -13.08 10.52
CA ALA A 251 -4.64 -11.88 10.89
C ALA A 251 -6.08 -12.22 11.32
N LEU A 252 -6.73 -13.14 10.60
CA LEU A 252 -8.05 -13.61 10.96
C LEU A 252 -8.04 -14.49 12.22
N GLY A 253 -7.00 -15.29 12.44
CA GLY A 253 -6.82 -16.11 13.65
C GLY A 253 -6.62 -15.27 14.90
N SER A 254 -5.85 -14.21 14.81
CA SER A 254 -5.54 -13.27 15.90
C SER A 254 -6.72 -12.37 16.26
N ALA A 255 -7.60 -12.07 15.32
CA ALA A 255 -8.80 -11.25 15.54
C ALA A 255 -9.91 -12.03 16.26
N GLY A 256 -9.66 -12.41 17.50
CA GLY A 256 -10.66 -13.03 18.39
C GLY A 256 -11.82 -12.11 18.80
N THR A 257 -11.82 -10.84 18.35
CA THR A 257 -12.87 -9.86 18.68
C THR A 257 -13.47 -9.32 17.37
N PRO A 258 -14.80 -9.34 17.21
CA PRO A 258 -15.42 -8.71 16.06
C PRO A 258 -15.12 -7.21 16.07
N LEU A 259 -14.56 -6.70 14.98
CA LEU A 259 -14.36 -5.27 14.79
C LEU A 259 -15.70 -4.55 14.98
N ARG A 260 -15.77 -3.70 16.01
CA ARG A 260 -16.90 -2.78 16.21
C ARG A 260 -17.07 -1.97 14.92
N THR A 261 -18.20 -2.14 14.28
CA THR A 261 -18.67 -1.27 13.21
C THR A 261 -18.71 0.15 13.78
N ALA A 262 -17.77 1.00 13.39
CA ALA A 262 -17.92 2.43 13.56
C ALA A 262 -19.04 2.86 12.59
N ALA A 263 -20.13 3.33 13.16
CA ALA A 263 -21.27 3.94 12.47
C ALA A 263 -20.85 5.26 11.81
#